data_8ec15552d358265369ea46f4a908d7aa
#
_entry.id   8ec15552d358265369ea46f4a908d7aa
#
_cell.length_a   1.000
_cell.length_b   1.000
_cell.length_c   1.000
_cell.angle_alpha   90.00
_cell.angle_beta   90.00
_cell.angle_gamma   90.00
#
_symmetry.space_group_name_H-M   'P 1'
#
loop_
_entity.id
_entity.type
_entity.pdbx_description
1 polymer ?
#
loop_
_entity_poly.entity_id
_entity_poly.type
_entity_poly.pdbx_seq_one_letter_code
_entity_poly.pdbx_strand_id
1 'polypeptide(L)'
;MLAAGLVFTRTARSQDSAVHYIDYPGTVGKVQSLPWDGVPKWATLDVQLRGRLEGQSSDNFISGNGRAYLLTRNYVGLQVRPTKFLTGYIQSIDTHALGLPLTYVAANMRDTFDDRQAYLDFHMKNMHVIAGRQELKYGGERLVGISDWTNNSRTWDGFLGRIGDKNRLDVFSTSVVAVHPTSLDTHGAGLTFHGAVGTIGTWVPHMAIQPFVYIKSFPRVQSQQGIFGTETITTPGVEAAGNIPGGFDFDGLIAFQRGNYSNDSVVAYAGYIKAGYTSQAAFLKPRLLGEYDYASGNTRKDLTKINTFDQQYPSNHNAFGLTDLFGFQNIKQERINLDLTPAKRVTVLLQQEWLQVASRFDNIYSGSAGTVVKAPTTGLLSDDIGREFDASAKWAINDYVVMNVGVGHFSPGAAMRENGHGAPLTLGYMSLTYRFKVGHKGTASAP
;
A
#
# COMPACT_ATOMS: atom_id res chain seq x y z
N MET A 1 -41.39 32.31 -25.32
CA MET A 1 -39.93 32.38 -25.59
C MET A 1 -39.26 33.02 -24.41
N LEU A 2 -38.65 32.23 -23.56
CA LEU A 2 -37.74 32.68 -22.51
C LEU A 2 -36.73 31.56 -22.32
N ALA A 3 -35.52 31.77 -22.81
CA ALA A 3 -34.39 30.86 -22.66
C ALA A 3 -33.75 31.11 -21.30
N ALA A 4 -33.80 30.14 -20.40
CA ALA A 4 -33.06 30.16 -19.15
C ALA A 4 -31.66 29.59 -19.41
N GLY A 5 -30.66 30.48 -19.45
CA GLY A 5 -29.25 30.12 -19.51
C GLY A 5 -28.77 29.52 -18.18
N LEU A 6 -28.43 28.27 -18.18
CA LEU A 6 -27.69 27.62 -17.07
C LEU A 6 -26.23 28.08 -17.12
N VAL A 7 -25.87 28.99 -16.22
CA VAL A 7 -24.49 29.37 -15.95
C VAL A 7 -23.87 28.28 -15.10
N PHE A 8 -23.05 27.42 -15.72
CA PHE A 8 -22.12 26.51 -15.00
C PHE A 8 -20.96 27.33 -14.45
N THR A 9 -21.01 27.65 -13.17
CA THR A 9 -19.85 28.14 -12.45
C THR A 9 -18.86 26.95 -12.29
N ARG A 10 -17.81 26.94 -13.12
CA ARG A 10 -16.66 26.06 -12.93
C ARG A 10 -15.91 26.53 -11.69
N THR A 11 -16.17 25.91 -10.55
CA THR A 11 -15.18 25.91 -9.46
C THR A 11 -14.01 25.02 -9.90
N ALA A 12 -12.86 25.63 -10.16
CA ALA A 12 -11.63 24.93 -10.37
C ALA A 12 -11.26 24.17 -9.09
N ARG A 13 -11.61 22.89 -9.03
CA ARG A 13 -11.00 21.94 -8.11
C ARG A 13 -9.66 21.57 -8.72
N SER A 14 -8.56 21.79 -8.00
CA SER A 14 -7.27 21.20 -8.31
C SER A 14 -7.46 19.67 -8.41
N GLN A 15 -7.31 19.14 -9.61
CA GLN A 15 -7.34 17.70 -9.85
C GLN A 15 -5.96 17.15 -9.46
N ASP A 16 -5.78 16.82 -8.18
CA ASP A 16 -4.81 15.84 -7.78
C ASP A 16 -5.28 14.48 -8.30
N SER A 17 -4.46 13.88 -9.12
CA SER A 17 -4.57 12.57 -9.77
C SER A 17 -5.95 12.22 -10.31
N ALA A 18 -6.05 12.01 -11.62
CA ALA A 18 -7.28 11.60 -12.33
C ALA A 18 -7.81 10.21 -11.92
N VAL A 19 -7.14 9.53 -10.99
CA VAL A 19 -7.51 8.23 -10.45
C VAL A 19 -7.89 8.44 -8.99
N HIS A 20 -9.19 8.41 -8.69
CA HIS A 20 -9.67 8.26 -7.33
C HIS A 20 -9.44 6.80 -6.92
N TYR A 21 -8.25 6.48 -6.40
CA TYR A 21 -8.12 5.29 -5.57
C TYR A 21 -9.06 5.46 -4.38
N ILE A 22 -9.85 4.42 -4.11
CA ILE A 22 -10.74 4.40 -2.96
C ILE A 22 -9.89 4.58 -1.73
N ASP A 23 -10.23 5.58 -0.90
CA ASP A 23 -9.61 5.77 0.42
C ASP A 23 -9.99 4.57 1.30
N TYR A 24 -9.15 3.55 1.29
CA TYR A 24 -9.30 2.40 2.19
C TYR A 24 -9.20 2.83 3.66
N PRO A 25 -9.79 2.04 4.60
CA PRO A 25 -9.67 2.30 6.03
C PRO A 25 -8.19 2.44 6.41
N GLY A 26 -7.81 3.59 6.96
CA GLY A 26 -6.42 3.91 7.33
C GLY A 26 -5.83 5.10 6.58
N THR A 27 -6.28 5.42 5.36
CA THR A 27 -5.85 6.66 4.70
C THR A 27 -6.52 7.87 5.34
N VAL A 28 -5.72 8.80 5.81
CA VAL A 28 -6.21 10.09 6.31
C VAL A 28 -6.49 10.99 5.11
N GLY A 29 -7.71 11.54 5.03
CA GLY A 29 -8.11 12.49 4.00
C GLY A 29 -7.20 13.74 3.93
N LYS A 30 -7.51 14.69 3.04
CA LYS A 30 -6.73 15.94 2.88
C LYS A 30 -6.43 16.59 4.22
N VAL A 31 -5.14 16.78 4.50
CA VAL A 31 -4.68 17.41 5.74
C VAL A 31 -5.01 18.90 5.69
N GLN A 32 -5.78 19.36 6.65
CA GLN A 32 -6.11 20.78 6.78
C GLN A 32 -4.91 21.58 7.31
N SER A 33 -4.72 22.77 6.76
CA SER A 33 -3.74 23.72 7.27
C SER A 33 -4.35 24.59 8.37
N LEU A 34 -3.67 24.65 9.49
CA LEU A 34 -3.92 25.64 10.55
C LEU A 34 -3.10 26.89 10.20
N PRO A 35 -3.73 28.01 9.84
CA PRO A 35 -3.00 29.24 9.58
C PRO A 35 -2.47 29.79 10.91
N TRP A 36 -1.17 29.96 11.03
CA TRP A 36 -0.52 30.59 12.18
C TRP A 36 0.48 31.65 11.73
N ASP A 37 0.24 32.88 12.11
CA ASP A 37 1.09 34.02 11.68
C ASP A 37 2.49 33.97 12.29
N GLY A 38 2.72 33.19 13.35
CA GLY A 38 4.03 32.95 13.95
C GLY A 38 4.96 32.06 13.14
N VAL A 39 4.44 31.32 12.12
CA VAL A 39 5.27 30.48 11.25
C VAL A 39 5.78 31.29 10.09
N PRO A 40 7.10 31.26 9.80
CA PRO A 40 7.66 31.91 8.62
C PRO A 40 7.02 31.39 7.32
N LYS A 41 6.90 32.26 6.30
CA LYS A 41 6.33 31.89 4.98
C LYS A 41 7.07 30.76 4.28
N TRP A 42 8.33 30.56 4.61
CA TRP A 42 9.19 29.52 4.03
C TRP A 42 9.12 28.17 4.80
N ALA A 43 8.41 28.09 5.93
CA ALA A 43 8.33 26.89 6.76
C ALA A 43 6.89 26.36 6.86
N THR A 44 6.75 25.04 6.94
CA THR A 44 5.49 24.35 7.24
C THR A 44 5.80 23.19 8.17
N LEU A 45 5.10 23.11 9.31
CA LEU A 45 5.13 21.98 10.21
C LEU A 45 3.97 21.05 9.88
N ASP A 46 4.22 19.75 9.87
CA ASP A 46 3.19 18.73 9.69
C ASP A 46 3.28 17.71 10.84
N VAL A 47 2.13 17.34 11.39
CA VAL A 47 2.07 16.46 12.56
C VAL A 47 1.01 15.40 12.33
N GLN A 48 1.35 14.14 12.64
CA GLN A 48 0.41 13.04 12.71
C GLN A 48 0.62 12.26 14.00
N LEU A 49 -0.46 12.10 14.76
CA LEU A 49 -0.52 11.25 15.96
C LEU A 49 -1.57 10.17 15.73
N ARG A 50 -1.20 8.90 15.90
CA ARG A 50 -2.12 7.77 15.75
C ARG A 50 -2.01 6.85 16.95
N GLY A 51 -3.15 6.54 17.56
CA GLY A 51 -3.32 5.40 18.46
C GLY A 51 -4.17 4.35 17.79
N ARG A 52 -3.75 3.07 17.81
CA ARG A 52 -4.51 1.96 17.25
C ARG A 52 -4.47 0.75 18.18
N LEU A 53 -5.63 0.42 18.74
CA LEU A 53 -5.84 -0.80 19.49
C LEU A 53 -6.14 -1.93 18.52
N GLU A 54 -5.44 -3.03 18.64
CA GLU A 54 -5.66 -4.25 17.88
C GLU A 54 -5.84 -5.45 18.81
N GLY A 55 -6.73 -6.37 18.44
CA GLY A 55 -6.91 -7.66 19.10
C GLY A 55 -7.11 -8.75 18.09
N GLN A 56 -6.39 -9.86 18.22
CA GLN A 56 -6.54 -11.04 17.37
C GLN A 56 -6.80 -12.30 18.20
N SER A 57 -7.69 -13.18 17.71
CA SER A 57 -8.11 -14.37 18.45
C SER A 57 -7.09 -15.52 18.40
N SER A 58 -6.24 -15.54 17.39
CA SER A 58 -5.17 -16.52 17.22
C SER A 58 -3.95 -15.89 16.55
N ASP A 59 -2.78 -16.40 16.85
CA ASP A 59 -1.55 -16.07 16.17
C ASP A 59 -1.03 -17.29 15.43
N ASN A 60 -0.52 -17.09 14.21
CA ASN A 60 -0.04 -18.17 13.36
C ASN A 60 -1.05 -19.33 13.18
N PHE A 61 -2.36 -19.01 13.22
CA PHE A 61 -3.46 -19.99 13.10
C PHE A 61 -3.46 -21.08 14.16
N ILE A 62 -2.95 -20.77 15.38
CA ILE A 62 -2.92 -21.66 16.54
C ILE A 62 -3.98 -21.18 17.53
N SER A 63 -4.87 -22.08 17.94
CA SER A 63 -5.93 -21.77 18.90
C SER A 63 -5.39 -21.41 20.29
N GLY A 64 -6.01 -20.46 20.95
CA GLY A 64 -5.61 -20.02 22.30
C GLY A 64 -4.39 -19.11 22.34
N ASN A 65 -3.86 -18.69 21.22
CA ASN A 65 -2.70 -17.81 21.10
C ASN A 65 -3.09 -16.38 20.68
N GLY A 66 -4.21 -15.89 21.21
CA GLY A 66 -4.71 -14.56 20.92
C GLY A 66 -3.91 -13.46 21.61
N ARG A 67 -3.92 -12.26 21.05
CA ARG A 67 -3.20 -11.08 21.57
C ARG A 67 -4.03 -9.82 21.45
N ALA A 68 -3.79 -8.88 22.35
CA ALA A 68 -4.29 -7.51 22.25
C ALA A 68 -3.17 -6.53 22.61
N TYR A 69 -3.05 -5.46 21.82
CA TYR A 69 -1.97 -4.48 21.98
C TYR A 69 -2.38 -3.11 21.44
N LEU A 70 -1.65 -2.08 21.87
CA LEU A 70 -1.81 -0.71 21.42
C LEU A 70 -0.58 -0.29 20.62
N LEU A 71 -0.80 0.11 19.37
CA LEU A 71 0.20 0.74 18.52
C LEU A 71 0.07 2.27 18.62
N THR A 72 1.17 2.94 18.93
CA THR A 72 1.25 4.41 18.88
C THR A 72 2.18 4.83 17.76
N ARG A 73 1.84 5.89 17.03
CA ARG A 73 2.64 6.46 15.95
C ARG A 73 2.62 7.97 15.99
N ASN A 74 3.80 8.57 16.13
CA ASN A 74 4.00 10.00 16.14
C ASN A 74 4.93 10.36 14.97
N TYR A 75 4.44 11.18 14.03
CA TYR A 75 5.21 11.77 12.95
C TYR A 75 5.21 13.28 13.10
N VAL A 76 6.39 13.90 13.07
CA VAL A 76 6.56 15.34 13.08
C VAL A 76 7.46 15.74 11.94
N GLY A 77 6.92 16.45 10.96
CA GLY A 77 7.60 16.87 9.76
C GLY A 77 7.81 18.39 9.71
N LEU A 78 8.96 18.82 9.22
CA LEU A 78 9.28 20.20 8.91
C LEU A 78 9.66 20.31 7.45
N GLN A 79 8.87 21.08 6.70
CA GLN A 79 9.19 21.48 5.34
C GLN A 79 9.74 22.89 5.35
N VAL A 80 10.86 23.12 4.65
CA VAL A 80 11.48 24.44 4.46
C VAL A 80 11.63 24.74 2.98
N ARG A 81 11.35 25.97 2.58
CA ARG A 81 11.45 26.46 1.19
C ARG A 81 12.34 27.71 1.17
N PRO A 82 13.68 27.55 1.23
CA PRO A 82 14.59 28.69 1.28
C PRO A 82 14.58 29.50 -0.02
N THR A 83 14.24 28.86 -1.13
CA THR A 83 14.10 29.50 -2.45
C THR A 83 12.90 28.93 -3.20
N LYS A 84 12.54 29.52 -4.34
CA LYS A 84 11.49 29.00 -5.22
C LYS A 84 11.91 27.75 -6.03
N PHE A 85 13.14 27.29 -5.89
CA PHE A 85 13.70 26.14 -6.62
C PHE A 85 14.13 25.01 -5.69
N LEU A 86 14.05 25.22 -4.37
CA LEU A 86 14.51 24.25 -3.39
C LEU A 86 13.50 24.09 -2.26
N THR A 87 13.11 22.86 -2.02
CA THR A 87 12.38 22.44 -0.83
C THR A 87 13.19 21.40 -0.07
N GLY A 88 13.37 21.59 1.22
CA GLY A 88 13.88 20.58 2.14
C GLY A 88 12.75 20.04 2.98
N TYR A 89 12.76 18.75 3.27
CA TYR A 89 11.81 18.10 4.18
C TYR A 89 12.53 17.13 5.11
N ILE A 90 12.20 17.21 6.38
CA ILE A 90 12.60 16.23 7.39
C ILE A 90 11.37 15.84 8.20
N GLN A 91 11.21 14.54 8.48
CA GLN A 91 10.12 14.01 9.29
C GLN A 91 10.67 12.97 10.26
N SER A 92 10.49 13.21 11.55
CA SER A 92 10.79 12.21 12.58
C SER A 92 9.66 11.18 12.70
N ILE A 93 10.02 10.00 13.16
CA ILE A 93 9.14 8.91 13.55
C ILE A 93 9.41 8.56 15.02
N ASP A 94 8.33 8.23 15.75
CA ASP A 94 8.40 7.59 17.06
C ASP A 94 7.20 6.67 17.21
N THR A 95 7.45 5.36 17.20
CA THR A 95 6.39 4.34 17.19
C THR A 95 6.65 3.26 18.24
N HIS A 96 5.57 2.84 18.90
CA HIS A 96 5.63 1.82 19.93
C HIS A 96 4.51 0.79 19.77
N ALA A 97 4.80 -0.45 20.23
CA ALA A 97 3.83 -1.53 20.41
C ALA A 97 3.74 -1.83 21.93
N LEU A 98 2.65 -1.41 22.54
CA LEU A 98 2.43 -1.55 23.99
C LEU A 98 1.53 -2.76 24.25
N GLY A 99 1.83 -3.52 25.30
CA GLY A 99 1.07 -4.73 25.68
C GLY A 99 1.57 -6.02 25.01
N LEU A 100 2.63 -5.96 24.18
CA LEU A 100 3.29 -7.14 23.62
C LEU A 100 4.65 -7.38 24.27
N PRO A 101 5.02 -8.64 24.57
CA PRO A 101 6.42 -9.00 24.83
C PRO A 101 7.31 -8.62 23.64
N LEU A 102 8.54 -8.19 23.87
CA LEU A 102 9.44 -7.71 22.82
C LEU A 102 9.72 -8.77 21.74
N THR A 103 9.63 -10.05 22.07
CA THR A 103 9.80 -11.18 21.13
C THR A 103 8.70 -11.25 20.05
N TYR A 104 7.57 -10.57 20.26
CA TYR A 104 6.46 -10.47 19.31
C TYR A 104 6.38 -9.12 18.60
N VAL A 105 7.28 -8.20 18.94
CA VAL A 105 7.31 -6.87 18.30
C VAL A 105 8.16 -6.93 17.06
N ALA A 106 7.51 -6.93 15.91
CA ALA A 106 8.19 -6.88 14.61
C ALA A 106 8.73 -5.47 14.30
N ALA A 107 9.73 -5.38 13.42
CA ALA A 107 10.34 -4.11 13.01
C ALA A 107 9.33 -3.12 12.40
N ASN A 108 8.26 -3.58 11.75
CA ASN A 108 7.19 -2.72 11.24
C ASN A 108 6.20 -2.23 12.31
N MET A 109 6.38 -2.60 13.58
CA MET A 109 5.52 -2.20 14.70
C MET A 109 6.17 -1.17 15.63
N ARG A 110 7.50 -1.11 15.67
CA ARG A 110 8.27 -0.25 16.57
C ARG A 110 9.47 0.36 15.87
N ASP A 111 9.66 1.65 16.15
CA ASP A 111 10.82 2.43 15.71
C ASP A 111 10.91 3.64 16.64
N THR A 112 11.93 3.67 17.50
CA THR A 112 12.02 4.66 18.58
C THR A 112 12.88 5.82 18.15
N PHE A 113 12.27 6.95 17.86
CA PHE A 113 12.85 8.25 17.53
C PHE A 113 13.94 8.19 16.43
N ASP A 114 13.49 8.17 15.19
CA ASP A 114 14.35 8.17 14.00
C ASP A 114 13.90 9.23 12.98
N ASP A 115 14.62 9.36 11.88
CA ASP A 115 14.20 10.10 10.70
C ASP A 115 13.50 9.16 9.70
N ARG A 116 12.19 9.37 9.53
CA ARG A 116 11.41 8.63 8.56
C ARG A 116 11.57 9.15 7.13
N GLN A 117 11.65 10.47 6.97
CA GLN A 117 11.94 11.12 5.69
C GLN A 117 12.95 12.23 5.91
N ALA A 118 13.93 12.34 5.01
CA ALA A 118 14.92 13.43 4.99
C ALA A 118 15.40 13.60 3.55
N TYR A 119 14.88 14.61 2.84
CA TYR A 119 15.22 14.81 1.44
C TYR A 119 15.26 16.29 1.05
N LEU A 120 15.96 16.54 -0.05
CA LEU A 120 15.94 17.79 -0.79
C LEU A 120 15.23 17.59 -2.13
N ASP A 121 14.35 18.50 -2.50
CA ASP A 121 13.67 18.58 -3.79
C ASP A 121 14.13 19.82 -4.53
N PHE A 122 14.93 19.63 -5.56
CA PHE A 122 15.31 20.65 -6.52
C PHE A 122 14.30 20.67 -7.65
N HIS A 123 13.57 21.77 -7.80
CA HIS A 123 12.49 21.83 -8.78
C HIS A 123 12.49 23.11 -9.60
N MET A 124 12.11 22.98 -10.86
CA MET A 124 11.96 24.07 -11.80
C MET A 124 10.78 23.75 -12.74
N LYS A 125 9.74 24.59 -12.70
CA LYS A 125 8.48 24.35 -13.39
C LYS A 125 7.89 22.97 -13.01
N ASN A 126 7.87 22.03 -13.97
CA ASN A 126 7.33 20.67 -13.82
C ASN A 126 8.45 19.59 -13.77
N MET A 127 9.68 20.00 -13.44
CA MET A 127 10.81 19.09 -13.23
C MET A 127 11.19 19.09 -11.76
N HIS A 128 11.41 17.91 -11.20
CA HIS A 128 11.86 17.68 -9.82
C HIS A 128 13.02 16.70 -9.81
N VAL A 129 14.00 16.95 -8.97
CA VAL A 129 15.06 16.00 -8.60
C VAL A 129 15.06 15.91 -7.08
N ILE A 130 14.59 14.78 -6.57
CA ILE A 130 14.47 14.52 -5.14
C ILE A 130 15.61 13.61 -4.73
N ALA A 131 16.35 13.99 -3.70
CA ALA A 131 17.50 13.25 -3.18
C ALA A 131 17.38 13.08 -1.67
N GLY A 132 17.51 11.85 -1.18
CA GLY A 132 17.43 11.49 0.24
C GLY A 132 16.38 10.44 0.54
N ARG A 133 16.00 10.35 1.82
CA ARG A 133 14.99 9.39 2.32
C ARG A 133 13.58 9.90 2.03
N GLN A 134 12.83 9.14 1.24
CA GLN A 134 11.55 9.55 0.68
C GLN A 134 10.56 8.39 0.53
N GLU A 135 9.29 8.71 0.33
CA GLU A 135 8.25 7.75 -0.02
C GLU A 135 8.19 7.50 -1.53
N LEU A 136 7.92 6.26 -1.94
CA LEU A 136 7.53 5.90 -3.30
C LEU A 136 6.14 5.26 -3.27
N LYS A 137 5.22 5.81 -4.09
CA LYS A 137 3.85 5.31 -4.27
C LYS A 137 3.48 5.35 -5.73
N TYR A 138 3.09 4.22 -6.28
CA TYR A 138 2.63 4.14 -7.67
C TYR A 138 1.38 3.29 -7.79
N GLY A 139 0.49 3.70 -8.68
CA GLY A 139 -0.76 3.02 -8.93
C GLY A 139 -1.61 2.84 -7.67
N GLY A 140 -2.33 1.72 -7.56
CA GLY A 140 -3.05 1.27 -6.36
C GLY A 140 -2.15 0.71 -5.26
N GLU A 141 -0.85 1.00 -5.28
CA GLU A 141 0.15 0.47 -4.36
C GLU A 141 0.21 -1.08 -4.33
N ARG A 142 -0.23 -1.73 -5.41
CA ARG A 142 -0.21 -3.19 -5.50
C ARG A 142 1.22 -3.76 -5.60
N LEU A 143 2.15 -3.02 -6.22
CA LEU A 143 3.55 -3.41 -6.36
C LEU A 143 4.51 -2.46 -5.64
N VAL A 144 4.20 -1.15 -5.58
CA VAL A 144 5.05 -0.15 -4.94
C VAL A 144 4.21 0.78 -4.08
N GLY A 145 4.32 0.60 -2.77
CA GLY A 145 3.56 1.37 -1.79
C GLY A 145 4.26 1.45 -0.45
N ILE A 146 3.84 2.40 0.37
CA ILE A 146 4.45 2.69 1.67
C ILE A 146 3.94 1.81 2.80
N SER A 147 2.90 1.01 2.56
CA SER A 147 2.27 0.18 3.60
C SER A 147 1.86 0.99 4.85
N ASP A 148 1.09 2.07 4.67
CA ASP A 148 0.73 3.01 5.74
C ASP A 148 -0.12 2.39 6.87
N TRP A 149 -0.69 1.21 6.64
CA TRP A 149 -1.33 0.41 7.69
C TRP A 149 -0.35 0.02 8.78
N THR A 150 0.85 -0.45 8.45
CA THR A 150 1.88 -0.82 9.43
C THR A 150 2.19 0.38 10.34
N ASN A 151 2.74 0.12 11.51
CA ASN A 151 3.05 1.21 12.43
C ASN A 151 4.20 2.07 11.89
N ASN A 152 5.20 1.42 11.27
CA ASN A 152 6.29 2.07 10.54
C ASN A 152 6.02 1.92 9.05
N SER A 153 5.66 2.98 8.36
CA SER A 153 5.47 2.93 6.91
C SER A 153 6.81 2.98 6.18
N ARG A 154 6.87 2.29 5.03
CA ARG A 154 8.09 2.10 4.24
C ARG A 154 8.59 3.37 3.59
N THR A 155 9.92 3.53 3.55
CA THR A 155 10.63 4.60 2.85
C THR A 155 11.84 4.04 2.09
N TRP A 156 12.43 4.89 1.24
CA TRP A 156 13.58 4.54 0.41
C TRP A 156 14.62 5.64 0.44
N ASP A 157 15.88 5.29 0.53
CA ASP A 157 17.02 6.17 0.38
C ASP A 157 17.48 6.22 -1.08
N GLY A 158 17.62 7.39 -1.68
CA GLY A 158 18.11 7.52 -3.05
C GLY A 158 17.62 8.74 -3.80
N PHE A 159 17.43 8.59 -5.11
CA PHE A 159 17.09 9.66 -6.03
C PHE A 159 15.81 9.34 -6.81
N LEU A 160 15.00 10.38 -7.00
CA LEU A 160 13.84 10.38 -7.89
C LEU A 160 13.91 11.62 -8.79
N GLY A 161 13.98 11.38 -10.09
CA GLY A 161 13.75 12.41 -11.11
C GLY A 161 12.33 12.34 -11.61
N ARG A 162 11.66 13.48 -11.68
CA ARG A 162 10.28 13.61 -12.16
C ARG A 162 10.20 14.70 -13.21
N ILE A 163 9.51 14.44 -14.31
CA ILE A 163 9.21 15.45 -15.33
C ILE A 163 7.75 15.31 -15.78
N GLY A 164 7.06 16.42 -15.88
CA GLY A 164 5.66 16.48 -16.27
C GLY A 164 4.72 16.65 -15.08
N ASP A 165 3.44 16.65 -15.37
CA ASP A 165 2.36 16.90 -14.41
C ASP A 165 1.26 15.83 -14.62
N LYS A 166 0.20 16.10 -15.37
CA LYS A 166 -0.83 15.11 -15.72
C LYS A 166 -0.29 13.98 -16.61
N ASN A 167 0.59 14.33 -17.55
CA ASN A 167 1.46 13.37 -18.25
C ASN A 167 2.84 13.51 -17.64
N ARG A 168 3.35 12.44 -17.04
CA ARG A 168 4.51 12.47 -16.17
C ARG A 168 5.40 11.26 -16.40
N LEU A 169 6.69 11.46 -16.27
CA LEU A 169 7.68 10.40 -16.17
C LEU A 169 8.43 10.55 -14.85
N ASP A 170 8.41 9.51 -14.04
CA ASP A 170 9.22 9.34 -12.86
C ASP A 170 10.32 8.30 -13.14
N VAL A 171 11.57 8.60 -12.79
CA VAL A 171 12.70 7.65 -12.86
C VAL A 171 13.40 7.69 -11.51
N PHE A 172 13.61 6.53 -10.89
CA PHE A 172 14.21 6.46 -9.58
C PHE A 172 15.29 5.38 -9.45
N SER A 173 16.21 5.61 -8.54
CA SER A 173 17.25 4.68 -8.12
C SER A 173 17.40 4.77 -6.61
N THR A 174 17.00 3.72 -5.90
CA THR A 174 16.83 3.75 -4.46
C THR A 174 17.24 2.44 -3.80
N SER A 175 17.37 2.47 -2.48
CA SER A 175 17.47 1.32 -1.59
C SER A 175 16.35 1.40 -0.55
N VAL A 176 15.68 0.29 -0.26
CA VAL A 176 14.68 0.25 0.81
C VAL A 176 15.36 0.48 2.17
N VAL A 177 14.71 1.26 3.03
CA VAL A 177 15.21 1.48 4.39
C VAL A 177 14.98 0.25 5.25
N ALA A 178 16.04 -0.17 5.94
CA ALA A 178 16.00 -1.24 6.93
C ALA A 178 15.71 -0.63 8.31
N VAL A 179 14.54 -0.93 8.86
CA VAL A 179 14.10 -0.43 10.17
C VAL A 179 14.80 -1.14 11.30
N HIS A 180 15.37 -0.37 12.21
CA HIS A 180 16.02 -0.83 13.43
C HIS A 180 15.28 -0.31 14.67
N PRO A 181 14.47 -1.12 15.36
CA PRO A 181 13.53 -0.66 16.40
C PRO A 181 14.11 0.18 17.54
N THR A 182 15.41 0.18 17.76
CA THR A 182 16.11 0.85 18.89
C THR A 182 17.40 1.57 18.51
N SER A 183 17.72 1.67 17.21
CA SER A 183 18.87 2.38 16.69
C SER A 183 18.52 3.01 15.36
N LEU A 184 19.33 3.92 14.86
CA LEU A 184 19.04 4.63 13.61
C LEU A 184 18.88 3.68 12.42
N ASP A 185 17.88 3.93 11.62
CA ASP A 185 17.56 3.21 10.39
C ASP A 185 18.65 3.39 9.34
N THR A 186 18.94 2.30 8.64
CA THR A 186 19.95 2.30 7.58
C THR A 186 19.35 1.97 6.22
N HIS A 187 20.05 2.32 5.14
CA HIS A 187 19.70 1.79 3.83
C HIS A 187 19.94 0.27 3.82
N GLY A 188 19.09 -0.46 3.13
CA GLY A 188 19.23 -1.91 3.00
C GLY A 188 20.47 -2.26 2.18
N ALA A 189 21.51 -2.82 2.83
CA ALA A 189 22.78 -3.13 2.18
C ALA A 189 22.61 -4.08 0.99
N GLY A 190 22.89 -3.59 -0.23
CA GLY A 190 22.73 -4.33 -1.48
C GLY A 190 21.28 -4.58 -1.92
N LEU A 191 20.28 -4.13 -1.16
CA LEU A 191 18.87 -4.12 -1.55
C LEU A 191 18.62 -2.89 -2.41
N THR A 192 18.60 -3.05 -3.73
CA THR A 192 18.37 -1.92 -4.62
C THR A 192 17.04 -2.04 -5.36
N PHE A 193 16.42 -0.90 -5.58
CA PHE A 193 15.16 -0.80 -6.30
C PHE A 193 15.21 0.39 -7.25
N HIS A 194 15.16 0.09 -8.53
CA HIS A 194 15.19 1.07 -9.61
C HIS A 194 13.90 1.00 -10.41
N GLY A 195 13.51 2.09 -11.04
CA GLY A 195 12.33 2.05 -11.88
C GLY A 195 12.12 3.28 -12.72
N ALA A 196 11.26 3.10 -13.71
CA ALA A 196 10.67 4.17 -14.50
C ALA A 196 9.15 3.96 -14.57
N VAL A 197 8.39 5.02 -14.29
CA VAL A 197 6.93 5.00 -14.31
C VAL A 197 6.43 6.17 -15.13
N GLY A 198 5.74 5.86 -16.23
CA GLY A 198 4.97 6.83 -16.99
C GLY A 198 3.58 7.03 -16.36
N THR A 199 3.06 8.24 -16.39
CA THR A 199 1.64 8.50 -16.12
C THR A 199 1.06 9.23 -17.32
N ILE A 200 0.01 8.70 -17.92
CA ILE A 200 -0.69 9.25 -19.08
C ILE A 200 -2.11 9.57 -18.62
N GLY A 201 -2.35 10.81 -18.22
CA GLY A 201 -3.63 11.26 -17.62
C GLY A 201 -4.50 12.12 -18.55
N THR A 202 -4.09 12.32 -19.81
CA THR A 202 -4.81 13.20 -20.74
C THR A 202 -5.30 12.52 -22.01
N TRP A 203 -4.85 11.31 -22.34
CA TRP A 203 -5.22 10.64 -23.59
C TRP A 203 -6.67 10.16 -23.60
N VAL A 204 -7.15 9.67 -22.44
CA VAL A 204 -8.52 9.24 -22.28
C VAL A 204 -9.15 10.05 -21.14
N PRO A 205 -10.30 10.70 -21.32
CA PRO A 205 -10.99 11.43 -20.27
C PRO A 205 -11.29 10.54 -19.06
N HIS A 206 -11.02 11.04 -17.85
CA HIS A 206 -11.29 10.36 -16.58
C HIS A 206 -10.54 9.04 -16.37
N MET A 207 -9.45 8.81 -17.11
CA MET A 207 -8.60 7.62 -17.00
C MET A 207 -7.14 8.03 -16.84
N ALA A 208 -6.39 7.24 -16.08
CA ALA A 208 -4.92 7.28 -16.06
C ALA A 208 -4.38 5.91 -16.49
N ILE A 209 -3.31 5.92 -17.29
CA ILE A 209 -2.58 4.73 -17.72
C ILE A 209 -1.15 4.92 -17.22
N GLN A 210 -0.62 3.91 -16.52
CA GLN A 210 0.70 3.95 -15.91
C GLN A 210 1.55 2.76 -16.38
N PRO A 211 2.23 2.85 -17.54
CA PRO A 211 3.27 1.91 -17.90
C PRO A 211 4.46 2.05 -16.95
N PHE A 212 5.04 0.94 -16.55
CA PHE A 212 6.17 0.93 -15.65
C PHE A 212 7.18 -0.17 -15.97
N VAL A 213 8.40 0.02 -15.50
CA VAL A 213 9.40 -1.03 -15.35
C VAL A 213 10.10 -0.85 -14.00
N TYR A 214 10.16 -1.93 -13.22
CA TYR A 214 10.89 -1.99 -11.95
C TYR A 214 12.02 -2.99 -12.06
N ILE A 215 13.15 -2.71 -11.40
CA ILE A 215 14.29 -3.62 -11.24
C ILE A 215 14.59 -3.71 -9.75
N LYS A 216 14.39 -4.90 -9.18
CA LYS A 216 14.70 -5.21 -7.79
C LYS A 216 15.91 -6.11 -7.73
N SER A 217 16.86 -5.78 -6.87
CA SER A 217 18.01 -6.65 -6.60
C SER A 217 18.14 -6.95 -5.12
N PHE A 218 18.48 -8.19 -4.82
CA PHE A 218 18.76 -8.68 -3.49
C PHE A 218 20.17 -9.32 -3.46
N PRO A 219 21.01 -9.00 -2.47
CA PRO A 219 22.43 -9.36 -2.54
C PRO A 219 22.70 -10.85 -2.29
N ARG A 220 21.80 -11.56 -1.63
CA ARG A 220 21.99 -12.96 -1.28
C ARG A 220 20.71 -13.74 -1.19
N VAL A 221 20.49 -14.61 -2.16
CA VAL A 221 19.39 -15.59 -2.19
C VAL A 221 19.96 -16.99 -2.42
N GLN A 222 19.16 -18.01 -2.15
CA GLN A 222 19.55 -19.41 -2.35
C GLN A 222 18.61 -20.05 -3.38
N SER A 223 19.17 -20.60 -4.44
CA SER A 223 18.43 -21.32 -5.49
C SER A 223 17.75 -22.58 -4.98
N GLN A 224 16.90 -23.18 -5.81
CA GLN A 224 16.25 -24.46 -5.52
C GLN A 224 17.25 -25.62 -5.33
N GLN A 225 18.45 -25.52 -5.92
CA GLN A 225 19.54 -26.46 -5.75
C GLN A 225 20.47 -26.14 -4.57
N GLY A 226 20.16 -25.10 -3.78
CA GLY A 226 20.94 -24.72 -2.60
C GLY A 226 22.15 -23.83 -2.90
N ILE A 227 22.32 -23.33 -4.12
CA ILE A 227 23.43 -22.45 -4.53
C ILE A 227 23.10 -21.01 -4.12
N PHE A 228 24.05 -20.34 -3.46
CA PHE A 228 23.94 -18.93 -3.12
C PHE A 228 24.35 -18.04 -4.29
N GLY A 229 23.61 -16.96 -4.50
CA GLY A 229 23.85 -15.95 -5.52
C GLY A 229 23.04 -14.70 -5.27
N THR A 230 22.98 -13.81 -6.25
CA THR A 230 22.18 -12.60 -6.22
C THR A 230 20.81 -12.82 -6.88
N GLU A 231 19.81 -12.09 -6.43
CA GLU A 231 18.55 -11.91 -7.16
C GLU A 231 18.62 -10.63 -7.96
N THR A 232 18.14 -10.67 -9.20
CA THR A 232 17.81 -9.46 -9.98
C THR A 232 16.58 -9.76 -10.82
N ILE A 233 15.48 -9.08 -10.50
CA ILE A 233 14.20 -9.26 -11.15
C ILE A 233 13.80 -7.95 -11.83
N THR A 234 13.54 -8.01 -13.14
CA THR A 234 12.94 -6.92 -13.92
C THR A 234 11.46 -7.19 -14.09
N THR A 235 10.65 -6.18 -13.76
CA THR A 235 9.18 -6.24 -13.74
C THR A 235 8.59 -5.14 -14.64
N PRO A 236 8.46 -5.34 -15.97
CA PRO A 236 7.63 -4.49 -16.82
C PRO A 236 6.15 -4.76 -16.58
N GLY A 237 5.34 -3.72 -16.71
CA GLY A 237 3.90 -3.82 -16.59
C GLY A 237 3.16 -2.54 -16.94
N VAL A 238 1.86 -2.59 -16.80
CA VAL A 238 0.97 -1.44 -16.96
C VAL A 238 -0.19 -1.55 -15.98
N GLU A 239 -0.54 -0.41 -15.39
CA GLU A 239 -1.76 -0.24 -14.60
C GLU A 239 -2.65 0.81 -15.29
N ALA A 240 -3.95 0.59 -15.29
CA ALA A 240 -4.92 1.55 -15.82
C ALA A 240 -6.12 1.61 -14.90
N ALA A 241 -6.50 2.83 -14.52
CA ALA A 241 -7.66 3.05 -13.68
C ALA A 241 -8.46 4.25 -14.17
N GLY A 242 -9.78 4.26 -13.93
CA GLY A 242 -10.62 5.33 -14.38
C GLY A 242 -12.05 5.27 -13.88
N ASN A 243 -12.74 6.40 -14.09
CA ASN A 243 -14.16 6.56 -13.81
C ASN A 243 -14.91 6.70 -15.14
N ILE A 244 -15.91 5.85 -15.36
CA ILE A 244 -16.76 5.87 -16.54
C ILE A 244 -18.05 6.62 -16.20
N PRO A 245 -18.57 7.52 -17.08
CA PRO A 245 -19.85 8.16 -16.86
C PRO A 245 -20.96 7.16 -16.55
N GLY A 246 -21.87 7.52 -15.62
CA GLY A 246 -22.95 6.61 -15.20
C GLY A 246 -22.67 5.91 -13.85
N GLY A 247 -21.53 6.19 -13.19
CA GLY A 247 -21.22 5.67 -11.86
C GLY A 247 -20.33 4.43 -11.86
N PHE A 248 -19.82 4.02 -13.02
CA PHE A 248 -18.87 2.91 -13.13
C PHE A 248 -17.44 3.38 -12.90
N ASP A 249 -16.64 2.52 -12.33
CA ASP A 249 -15.18 2.68 -12.17
C ASP A 249 -14.48 1.34 -12.40
N PHE A 250 -13.21 1.42 -12.76
CA PHE A 250 -12.37 0.24 -12.94
C PHE A 250 -10.92 0.55 -12.55
N ASP A 251 -10.19 -0.49 -12.21
CA ASP A 251 -8.75 -0.48 -11.97
C ASP A 251 -8.20 -1.86 -12.33
N GLY A 252 -7.07 -1.91 -13.01
CA GLY A 252 -6.45 -3.16 -13.38
C GLY A 252 -4.96 -3.00 -13.68
N LEU A 253 -4.23 -4.07 -13.37
CA LEU A 253 -2.78 -4.17 -13.55
C LEU A 253 -2.42 -5.49 -14.20
N ILE A 254 -1.41 -5.47 -15.07
CA ILE A 254 -0.69 -6.65 -15.53
C ILE A 254 0.81 -6.40 -15.43
N ALA A 255 1.54 -7.39 -14.92
CA ALA A 255 2.99 -7.35 -14.74
C ALA A 255 3.62 -8.69 -15.09
N PHE A 256 4.83 -8.63 -15.64
CA PHE A 256 5.64 -9.79 -15.99
C PHE A 256 6.99 -9.70 -15.29
N GLN A 257 7.58 -10.83 -14.95
CA GLN A 257 8.90 -10.86 -14.31
C GLN A 257 9.87 -11.74 -15.08
N ARG A 258 11.07 -11.22 -15.24
CA ARG A 258 12.23 -11.91 -15.84
C ARG A 258 13.47 -11.53 -15.04
N GLY A 259 14.40 -12.49 -14.95
CA GLY A 259 15.66 -12.24 -14.25
C GLY A 259 16.27 -13.52 -13.74
N ASN A 260 17.05 -13.39 -12.68
CA ASN A 260 17.70 -14.50 -12.00
C ASN A 260 17.45 -14.46 -10.49
N TYR A 261 17.39 -15.64 -9.91
CA TYR A 261 17.34 -15.88 -8.46
C TYR A 261 18.45 -16.88 -8.12
N SER A 262 19.63 -16.37 -7.79
CA SER A 262 20.89 -17.12 -7.83
C SER A 262 21.13 -17.66 -9.25
N ASN A 263 21.26 -18.98 -9.43
CA ASN A 263 21.40 -19.64 -10.74
C ASN A 263 20.06 -20.07 -11.38
N ASP A 264 18.92 -19.84 -10.72
CA ASP A 264 17.61 -20.12 -11.29
C ASP A 264 17.11 -18.92 -12.11
N SER A 265 16.49 -19.18 -13.26
CA SER A 265 15.85 -18.13 -14.07
C SER A 265 14.43 -17.82 -13.56
N VAL A 266 14.11 -16.53 -13.45
CA VAL A 266 12.78 -16.08 -13.04
C VAL A 266 11.89 -15.90 -14.27
N VAL A 267 10.70 -16.52 -14.23
CA VAL A 267 9.66 -16.42 -15.27
C VAL A 267 8.29 -16.40 -14.56
N ALA A 268 7.81 -15.21 -14.21
CA ALA A 268 6.58 -15.05 -13.45
C ALA A 268 5.68 -13.96 -14.04
N TYR A 269 4.41 -13.95 -13.64
CA TYR A 269 3.44 -12.94 -14.04
C TYR A 269 2.34 -12.79 -12.98
N ALA A 270 1.76 -11.58 -12.93
CA ALA A 270 0.64 -11.29 -12.07
C ALA A 270 -0.24 -10.21 -12.68
N GLY A 271 -1.47 -10.11 -12.20
CA GLY A 271 -2.39 -9.06 -12.55
C GLY A 271 -3.63 -9.07 -11.68
N TYR A 272 -4.35 -7.98 -11.72
CA TYR A 272 -5.68 -7.88 -11.13
C TYR A 272 -6.61 -7.06 -12.01
N ILE A 273 -7.89 -7.22 -11.82
CA ILE A 273 -8.93 -6.38 -12.38
C ILE A 273 -10.01 -6.11 -11.34
N LYS A 274 -10.42 -4.86 -11.21
CA LYS A 274 -11.52 -4.39 -10.39
C LYS A 274 -12.55 -3.70 -11.28
N ALA A 275 -13.82 -3.89 -10.97
CA ALA A 275 -14.91 -3.15 -11.59
C ALA A 275 -15.94 -2.79 -10.52
N GLY A 276 -16.32 -1.52 -10.47
CA GLY A 276 -17.25 -0.99 -9.49
C GLY A 276 -18.41 -0.22 -10.13
N TYR A 277 -19.53 -0.20 -9.42
CA TYR A 277 -20.68 0.65 -9.75
C TYR A 277 -21.20 1.37 -8.51
N THR A 278 -21.26 2.69 -8.57
CA THR A 278 -21.80 3.56 -7.51
C THR A 278 -23.15 4.14 -7.89
N SER A 279 -24.19 3.84 -7.11
CA SER A 279 -25.48 4.48 -7.25
C SER A 279 -25.54 5.78 -6.45
N GLN A 280 -25.44 6.93 -7.13
CA GLN A 280 -25.48 8.25 -6.49
C GLN A 280 -26.89 8.64 -6.02
N ALA A 281 -27.93 8.10 -6.66
CA ALA A 281 -29.34 8.42 -6.35
C ALA A 281 -29.91 7.56 -5.21
N ALA A 282 -29.33 6.39 -4.94
CA ALA A 282 -29.82 5.49 -3.91
C ALA A 282 -29.45 5.97 -2.50
N PHE A 283 -30.29 5.62 -1.53
CA PHE A 283 -29.99 5.82 -0.11
C PHE A 283 -28.68 5.11 0.24
N LEU A 284 -27.84 5.71 1.08
CA LEU A 284 -26.49 5.26 1.46
C LEU A 284 -25.45 5.31 0.32
N LYS A 285 -25.80 5.72 -0.89
CA LYS A 285 -24.91 5.78 -2.07
C LYS A 285 -24.06 4.49 -2.22
N PRO A 286 -24.71 3.32 -2.31
CA PRO A 286 -23.99 2.05 -2.33
C PRO A 286 -23.08 1.97 -3.56
N ARG A 287 -21.88 1.46 -3.34
CA ARG A 287 -20.96 1.03 -4.40
C ARG A 287 -20.70 -0.46 -4.26
N LEU A 288 -21.03 -1.22 -5.28
CA LEU A 288 -20.67 -2.62 -5.40
C LEU A 288 -19.41 -2.73 -6.26
N LEU A 289 -18.42 -3.49 -5.80
CA LEU A 289 -17.18 -3.77 -6.52
C LEU A 289 -16.94 -5.27 -6.56
N GLY A 290 -16.51 -5.76 -7.73
CA GLY A 290 -15.91 -7.08 -7.90
C GLY A 290 -14.42 -6.94 -8.23
N GLU A 291 -13.61 -7.85 -7.73
CA GLU A 291 -12.16 -7.92 -7.99
C GLU A 291 -11.72 -9.36 -8.19
N TYR A 292 -10.80 -9.57 -9.13
CA TYR A 292 -10.08 -10.81 -9.32
C TYR A 292 -8.59 -10.54 -9.39
N ASP A 293 -7.81 -11.27 -8.61
CA ASP A 293 -6.36 -11.20 -8.56
C ASP A 293 -5.74 -12.55 -8.92
N TYR A 294 -4.61 -12.50 -9.61
CA TYR A 294 -3.79 -13.65 -9.91
C TYR A 294 -2.31 -13.31 -9.81
N ALA A 295 -1.55 -14.11 -9.06
CA ALA A 295 -0.10 -14.08 -9.06
C ALA A 295 0.44 -15.51 -9.19
N SER A 296 1.31 -15.74 -10.19
CA SER A 296 1.85 -17.06 -10.50
C SER A 296 2.65 -17.65 -9.34
N GLY A 297 2.64 -18.97 -9.23
CA GLY A 297 3.41 -19.78 -8.30
C GLY A 297 4.32 -20.77 -9.01
N ASN A 298 5.31 -21.31 -8.29
CA ASN A 298 6.24 -22.29 -8.81
C ASN A 298 5.55 -23.63 -9.08
N THR A 299 5.88 -24.27 -10.19
CA THR A 299 5.31 -25.56 -10.58
C THR A 299 6.20 -26.74 -10.23
N ARG A 300 7.49 -26.49 -9.89
CA ARG A 300 8.54 -27.49 -9.67
C ARG A 300 8.75 -28.50 -10.81
N LYS A 301 8.22 -28.21 -12.00
CA LYS A 301 8.46 -29.02 -13.19
C LYS A 301 9.88 -28.86 -13.74
N ASP A 302 10.47 -27.69 -13.47
CA ASP A 302 11.83 -27.34 -13.86
C ASP A 302 12.49 -26.64 -12.68
N LEU A 303 13.42 -27.33 -12.02
CA LEU A 303 14.13 -26.83 -10.84
C LEU A 303 15.17 -25.74 -11.14
N THR A 304 15.33 -25.37 -12.41
CA THR A 304 16.17 -24.23 -12.82
C THR A 304 15.33 -22.96 -13.05
N LYS A 305 14.01 -23.01 -12.75
CA LYS A 305 13.09 -21.89 -12.94
C LYS A 305 12.31 -21.58 -11.67
N ILE A 306 12.16 -20.31 -11.39
CA ILE A 306 11.25 -19.75 -10.40
C ILE A 306 10.07 -19.13 -11.14
N ASN A 307 8.87 -19.66 -10.90
CA ASN A 307 7.62 -19.13 -11.45
C ASN A 307 6.80 -18.36 -10.41
N THR A 308 7.24 -18.31 -9.17
CA THR A 308 6.63 -17.52 -8.11
C THR A 308 6.80 -16.04 -8.42
N PHE A 309 5.69 -15.31 -8.50
CA PHE A 309 5.72 -13.85 -8.68
C PHE A 309 6.27 -13.19 -7.40
N ASP A 310 7.24 -12.32 -7.54
CA ASP A 310 7.73 -11.47 -6.46
C ASP A 310 6.83 -10.23 -6.35
N GLN A 311 6.16 -10.06 -5.21
CA GLN A 311 5.21 -8.96 -5.00
C GLN A 311 5.85 -7.56 -4.92
N GLN A 312 7.18 -7.45 -5.00
CA GLN A 312 7.96 -6.22 -4.84
C GLN A 312 7.78 -5.60 -3.44
N TYR A 313 7.23 -4.38 -3.35
CA TYR A 313 7.03 -3.61 -2.12
C TYR A 313 5.58 -3.13 -1.97
N PRO A 314 4.59 -4.02 -1.89
CA PRO A 314 3.17 -3.66 -1.90
C PRO A 314 2.69 -3.03 -0.59
N SER A 315 1.48 -2.46 -0.67
CA SER A 315 0.61 -2.14 0.47
C SER A 315 -0.52 -3.18 0.55
N ASN A 316 -0.26 -4.33 1.17
CA ASN A 316 -1.14 -5.51 1.10
C ASN A 316 -2.48 -5.35 1.84
N HIS A 317 -2.52 -4.62 2.96
CA HIS A 317 -3.72 -4.48 3.79
C HIS A 317 -4.97 -4.02 3.02
N ASN A 318 -4.78 -3.18 2.00
CA ASN A 318 -5.87 -2.71 1.15
C ASN A 318 -6.28 -3.72 0.06
N ALA A 319 -5.52 -4.79 -0.10
CA ALA A 319 -5.61 -5.68 -1.24
C ALA A 319 -5.98 -7.12 -0.86
N PHE A 320 -5.60 -7.58 0.33
CA PHE A 320 -5.74 -8.96 0.78
C PHE A 320 -6.35 -9.04 2.19
N GLY A 321 -7.44 -8.31 2.42
CA GLY A 321 -8.24 -8.33 3.63
C GLY A 321 -7.68 -7.50 4.79
N LEU A 322 -8.54 -7.24 5.78
CA LEU A 322 -8.18 -6.50 6.99
C LEU A 322 -7.23 -7.27 7.90
N THR A 323 -7.21 -8.60 7.81
CA THR A 323 -6.32 -9.42 8.63
C THR A 323 -4.87 -9.40 8.15
N ASP A 324 -4.60 -8.91 6.91
CA ASP A 324 -3.26 -8.71 6.31
C ASP A 324 -2.40 -9.99 6.29
N LEU A 325 -3.05 -11.15 6.14
CA LEU A 325 -2.41 -12.46 6.27
C LEU A 325 -1.61 -12.88 5.05
N PHE A 326 -2.06 -12.50 3.85
CA PHE A 326 -1.51 -12.99 2.59
C PHE A 326 -1.03 -11.86 1.71
N GLY A 327 -0.28 -12.20 0.66
CA GLY A 327 0.28 -11.23 -0.28
C GLY A 327 0.17 -11.68 -1.74
N PHE A 328 0.57 -10.82 -2.65
CA PHE A 328 0.45 -10.99 -4.09
C PHE A 328 1.51 -11.95 -4.64
N GLN A 329 1.47 -13.21 -4.17
CA GLN A 329 2.47 -14.24 -4.41
C GLN A 329 1.83 -15.63 -4.37
N ASN A 330 1.90 -16.42 -5.46
CA ASN A 330 1.25 -17.72 -5.59
C ASN A 330 -0.23 -17.72 -5.14
N ILE A 331 -1.01 -16.73 -5.59
CA ILE A 331 -2.36 -16.52 -5.10
C ILE A 331 -3.35 -16.28 -6.24
N LYS A 332 -4.59 -16.73 -6.04
CA LYS A 332 -5.81 -16.29 -6.72
C LYS A 332 -6.74 -15.76 -5.65
N GLN A 333 -7.35 -14.62 -5.92
CA GLN A 333 -8.35 -14.03 -5.05
C GLN A 333 -9.55 -13.61 -5.86
N GLU A 334 -10.74 -13.93 -5.35
CA GLU A 334 -11.99 -13.31 -5.76
C GLU A 334 -12.50 -12.48 -4.60
N ARG A 335 -12.96 -11.24 -4.88
CA ARG A 335 -13.42 -10.33 -3.84
C ARG A 335 -14.66 -9.57 -4.28
N ILE A 336 -15.60 -9.41 -3.35
CA ILE A 336 -16.77 -8.56 -3.50
C ILE A 336 -16.80 -7.58 -2.35
N ASN A 337 -16.94 -6.28 -2.68
CA ASN A 337 -17.05 -5.19 -1.70
C ASN A 337 -18.38 -4.47 -1.86
N LEU A 338 -18.96 -4.07 -0.73
CA LEU A 338 -20.06 -3.14 -0.65
C LEU A 338 -19.62 -1.94 0.18
N ASP A 339 -19.43 -0.79 -0.49
CA ASP A 339 -19.16 0.48 0.17
C ASP A 339 -20.47 1.26 0.38
N LEU A 340 -20.65 1.82 1.57
CA LEU A 340 -21.84 2.61 1.95
C LEU A 340 -21.41 3.96 2.50
N THR A 341 -22.20 5.00 2.24
CA THR A 341 -21.99 6.35 2.78
C THR A 341 -23.21 6.79 3.58
N PRO A 342 -23.40 6.28 4.83
CA PRO A 342 -24.58 6.57 5.64
C PRO A 342 -24.69 8.02 6.10
N ALA A 343 -23.57 8.73 6.15
CA ALA A 343 -23.52 10.16 6.49
C ALA A 343 -22.36 10.84 5.74
N LYS A 344 -22.39 12.16 5.65
CA LYS A 344 -21.43 12.97 4.88
C LYS A 344 -19.94 12.69 5.20
N ARG A 345 -19.64 12.23 6.41
CA ARG A 345 -18.25 11.98 6.89
C ARG A 345 -18.07 10.54 7.39
N VAL A 346 -19.00 9.66 7.04
CA VAL A 346 -18.95 8.25 7.46
C VAL A 346 -18.99 7.38 6.22
N THR A 347 -18.04 6.45 6.12
CA THR A 347 -18.03 5.37 5.13
C THR A 347 -18.00 4.03 5.84
N VAL A 348 -18.71 3.06 5.29
CA VAL A 348 -18.74 1.66 5.78
C VAL A 348 -18.35 0.77 4.63
N LEU A 349 -17.47 -0.20 4.89
CA LEU A 349 -17.06 -1.24 3.95
C LEU A 349 -17.49 -2.60 4.51
N LEU A 350 -18.14 -3.39 3.67
CA LEU A 350 -18.35 -4.83 3.87
C LEU A 350 -17.65 -5.56 2.72
N GLN A 351 -16.89 -6.59 3.03
CA GLN A 351 -16.05 -7.27 2.06
C GLN A 351 -16.08 -8.77 2.30
N GLN A 352 -16.10 -9.55 1.23
CA GLN A 352 -15.92 -10.98 1.25
C GLN A 352 -14.84 -11.38 0.25
N GLU A 353 -13.91 -12.21 0.69
CA GLU A 353 -12.81 -12.74 -0.11
C GLU A 353 -12.78 -14.26 -0.09
N TRP A 354 -12.36 -14.84 -1.22
CA TRP A 354 -12.04 -16.25 -1.40
C TRP A 354 -10.63 -16.37 -1.94
N LEU A 355 -9.80 -17.15 -1.27
CA LEU A 355 -8.37 -17.22 -1.48
C LEU A 355 -7.95 -18.65 -1.85
N GLN A 356 -7.19 -18.78 -2.92
CA GLN A 356 -6.64 -20.06 -3.40
C GLN A 356 -5.16 -19.87 -3.79
N VAL A 357 -4.35 -20.93 -3.73
CA VAL A 357 -3.03 -20.92 -4.36
C VAL A 357 -3.15 -21.01 -5.89
N ALA A 358 -2.28 -20.31 -6.61
CA ALA A 358 -2.19 -20.43 -8.05
C ALA A 358 -1.52 -21.76 -8.46
N SER A 359 -0.57 -22.24 -7.65
CA SER A 359 0.08 -23.53 -7.81
C SER A 359 0.14 -24.27 -6.47
N ARG A 360 -0.33 -25.49 -6.42
CA ARG A 360 -0.21 -26.37 -5.25
C ARG A 360 1.22 -26.84 -4.97
N PHE A 361 2.12 -26.70 -5.93
CA PHE A 361 3.53 -27.07 -5.79
C PHE A 361 4.38 -25.93 -5.19
N ASP A 362 3.78 -24.80 -4.87
CA ASP A 362 4.43 -23.66 -4.25
C ASP A 362 3.88 -23.35 -2.86
N ASN A 363 4.64 -22.61 -2.07
CA ASN A 363 4.27 -22.25 -0.70
C ASN A 363 3.05 -21.32 -0.66
N ILE A 364 2.41 -21.24 0.50
CA ILE A 364 1.48 -20.14 0.83
C ILE A 364 2.32 -19.05 1.50
N TYR A 365 2.19 -17.81 1.01
CA TYR A 365 3.02 -16.68 1.44
C TYR A 365 2.21 -15.64 2.20
N SER A 366 2.84 -15.05 3.22
CA SER A 366 2.28 -13.94 4.00
C SER A 366 2.37 -12.60 3.23
N GLY A 367 1.68 -11.58 3.73
CA GLY A 367 1.77 -10.21 3.24
C GLY A 367 3.20 -9.64 3.20
N SER A 368 4.09 -10.13 4.04
CA SER A 368 5.52 -9.78 4.05
C SER A 368 6.40 -10.69 3.18
N ALA A 369 5.83 -11.53 2.33
CA ALA A 369 6.49 -12.53 1.49
C ALA A 369 7.16 -13.70 2.27
N GLY A 370 6.93 -13.82 3.57
CA GLY A 370 7.36 -14.98 4.36
C GLY A 370 6.50 -16.21 4.07
N THR A 371 7.07 -17.42 4.25
CA THR A 371 6.33 -18.67 4.09
C THR A 371 5.41 -18.91 5.28
N VAL A 372 4.11 -19.01 5.04
CA VAL A 372 3.08 -19.43 6.01
C VAL A 372 2.97 -20.95 6.02
N VAL A 373 2.76 -21.55 4.86
CA VAL A 373 2.73 -23.02 4.68
C VAL A 373 3.76 -23.42 3.64
N LYS A 374 4.66 -24.31 4.02
CA LYS A 374 5.62 -24.91 3.09
C LYS A 374 4.98 -26.05 2.33
N ALA A 375 4.89 -25.93 1.02
CA ALA A 375 4.33 -26.98 0.18
C ALA A 375 5.23 -28.22 0.18
N PRO A 376 4.66 -29.43 0.37
CA PRO A 376 5.37 -30.68 0.16
C PRO A 376 5.89 -30.81 -1.29
N THR A 377 6.86 -31.69 -1.51
CA THR A 377 7.37 -31.95 -2.88
C THR A 377 6.29 -32.56 -3.80
N THR A 378 5.31 -33.25 -3.23
CA THR A 378 4.13 -33.79 -3.91
C THR A 378 3.05 -32.76 -4.20
N GLY A 379 3.21 -31.52 -3.69
CA GLY A 379 2.24 -30.46 -3.72
C GLY A 379 1.24 -30.50 -2.56
N LEU A 380 0.56 -29.38 -2.32
CA LEU A 380 -0.55 -29.28 -1.38
C LEU A 380 -1.72 -30.17 -1.85
N LEU A 381 -2.44 -30.78 -0.95
CA LEU A 381 -3.61 -31.63 -1.27
C LEU A 381 -4.78 -30.82 -1.83
N SER A 382 -4.90 -29.55 -1.41
CA SER A 382 -5.93 -28.62 -1.87
C SER A 382 -5.29 -27.29 -2.32
N ASP A 383 -5.99 -26.54 -3.16
CA ASP A 383 -5.67 -25.16 -3.49
C ASP A 383 -6.41 -24.14 -2.61
N ASP A 384 -7.41 -24.54 -1.83
CA ASP A 384 -8.24 -23.69 -0.97
C ASP A 384 -7.45 -23.20 0.24
N ILE A 385 -7.00 -21.92 0.21
CA ILE A 385 -6.37 -21.25 1.35
C ILE A 385 -7.42 -20.90 2.39
N GLY A 386 -8.60 -20.41 1.97
CA GLY A 386 -9.69 -20.04 2.86
C GLY A 386 -10.48 -18.84 2.37
N ARG A 387 -11.23 -18.26 3.30
CA ARG A 387 -12.08 -17.08 3.04
C ARG A 387 -12.01 -16.09 4.18
N GLU A 388 -12.11 -14.81 3.85
CA GLU A 388 -12.14 -13.71 4.81
C GLU A 388 -13.41 -12.89 4.63
N PHE A 389 -14.03 -12.52 5.75
CA PHE A 389 -15.10 -11.53 5.78
C PHE A 389 -14.66 -10.34 6.61
N ASP A 390 -14.83 -9.14 6.07
CA ASP A 390 -14.45 -7.89 6.69
C ASP A 390 -15.63 -6.94 6.81
N ALA A 391 -15.65 -6.22 7.92
CA ALA A 391 -16.53 -5.08 8.14
C ALA A 391 -15.73 -3.94 8.77
N SER A 392 -15.78 -2.76 8.17
CA SER A 392 -15.10 -1.60 8.73
C SER A 392 -15.88 -0.31 8.55
N ALA A 393 -15.62 0.67 9.40
CA ALA A 393 -16.18 2.00 9.29
C ALA A 393 -15.10 3.06 9.54
N LYS A 394 -15.12 4.09 8.71
CA LYS A 394 -14.28 5.29 8.82
C LYS A 394 -15.19 6.49 9.10
N TRP A 395 -14.87 7.22 10.15
CA TRP A 395 -15.55 8.45 10.52
C TRP A 395 -14.57 9.61 10.60
N ALA A 396 -14.64 10.54 9.64
CA ALA A 396 -13.94 11.82 9.72
C ALA A 396 -14.69 12.73 10.70
N ILE A 397 -14.37 12.64 11.98
CA ILE A 397 -15.03 13.40 13.10
C ILE A 397 -14.98 14.89 12.80
N ASN A 398 -13.82 15.36 12.34
CA ASN A 398 -13.63 16.71 11.80
C ASN A 398 -12.49 16.68 10.74
N ASP A 399 -11.99 17.83 10.34
CA ASP A 399 -10.96 17.93 9.29
C ASP A 399 -9.57 17.51 9.78
N TYR A 400 -9.39 17.28 11.07
CA TYR A 400 -8.12 16.91 11.70
C TYR A 400 -8.14 15.50 12.31
N VAL A 401 -9.31 14.98 12.66
CA VAL A 401 -9.47 13.74 13.41
C VAL A 401 -10.27 12.74 12.63
N VAL A 402 -9.69 11.56 12.41
CA VAL A 402 -10.33 10.42 11.77
C VAL A 402 -10.30 9.23 12.73
N MET A 403 -11.44 8.60 12.91
CA MET A 403 -11.58 7.32 13.60
C MET A 403 -11.84 6.23 12.55
N ASN A 404 -11.16 5.10 12.72
CA ASN A 404 -11.45 3.88 11.96
C ASN A 404 -11.68 2.74 12.95
N VAL A 405 -12.66 1.90 12.65
CA VAL A 405 -12.93 0.65 13.37
C VAL A 405 -13.14 -0.45 12.36
N GLY A 406 -12.75 -1.66 12.68
CA GLY A 406 -12.97 -2.79 11.79
C GLY A 406 -12.79 -4.12 12.47
N VAL A 407 -13.36 -5.13 11.84
CA VAL A 407 -13.21 -6.55 12.17
C VAL A 407 -13.03 -7.32 10.89
N GLY A 408 -12.01 -8.20 10.87
CA GLY A 408 -11.79 -9.19 9.83
C GLY A 408 -11.86 -10.59 10.44
N HIS A 409 -12.49 -11.51 9.74
CA HIS A 409 -12.58 -12.92 10.16
C HIS A 409 -12.13 -13.82 9.02
N PHE A 410 -10.98 -14.45 9.20
CA PHE A 410 -10.44 -15.45 8.28
C PHE A 410 -10.78 -16.86 8.75
N SER A 411 -11.38 -17.65 7.86
CA SER A 411 -11.67 -19.07 8.03
C SER A 411 -10.72 -19.89 7.15
N PRO A 412 -9.76 -20.65 7.72
CA PRO A 412 -8.79 -21.43 6.96
C PRO A 412 -9.45 -22.47 6.06
N GLY A 413 -8.99 -22.58 4.82
CA GLY A 413 -9.36 -23.60 3.86
C GLY A 413 -8.61 -24.92 4.07
N ALA A 414 -8.82 -25.89 3.19
CA ALA A 414 -8.22 -27.21 3.30
C ALA A 414 -6.68 -27.15 3.22
N ALA A 415 -6.14 -26.31 2.33
CA ALA A 415 -4.68 -26.15 2.20
C ALA A 415 -3.99 -25.68 3.49
N MET A 416 -4.68 -24.89 4.30
CA MET A 416 -4.20 -24.43 5.61
C MET A 416 -4.38 -25.51 6.68
N ARG A 417 -5.61 -26.06 6.81
CA ARG A 417 -5.95 -27.01 7.87
C ARG A 417 -5.11 -28.28 7.81
N GLU A 418 -4.90 -28.83 6.62
CA GLU A 418 -4.13 -30.06 6.41
C GLU A 418 -2.63 -29.90 6.71
N ASN A 419 -2.16 -28.66 6.82
CA ASN A 419 -0.78 -28.32 7.16
C ASN A 419 -0.62 -27.71 8.56
N GLY A 420 -1.59 -27.94 9.48
CA GLY A 420 -1.50 -27.52 10.87
C GLY A 420 -1.90 -26.08 11.17
N HIS A 421 -2.44 -25.35 10.17
CA HIS A 421 -2.88 -23.95 10.29
C HIS A 421 -4.40 -23.86 10.25
N GLY A 422 -5.08 -24.57 11.16
CA GLY A 422 -6.54 -24.76 11.11
C GLY A 422 -7.35 -23.82 12.00
N ALA A 423 -6.74 -23.07 12.91
CA ALA A 423 -7.50 -22.16 13.78
C ALA A 423 -7.95 -20.92 13.00
N PRO A 424 -9.25 -20.56 13.06
CA PRO A 424 -9.72 -19.30 12.48
C PRO A 424 -9.08 -18.10 13.18
N LEU A 425 -8.88 -17.02 12.43
CA LEU A 425 -8.35 -15.78 12.97
C LEU A 425 -9.41 -14.68 12.87
N THR A 426 -9.66 -14.01 13.98
CA THR A 426 -10.45 -12.78 14.00
C THR A 426 -9.55 -11.64 14.47
N LEU A 427 -9.39 -10.61 13.64
CA LEU A 427 -8.76 -9.35 13.98
C LEU A 427 -9.84 -8.30 14.23
N GLY A 428 -9.79 -7.63 15.37
CA GLY A 428 -10.56 -6.41 15.63
C GLY A 428 -9.63 -5.24 15.85
N TYR A 429 -9.98 -4.06 15.35
CA TYR A 429 -9.19 -2.85 15.62
C TYR A 429 -10.05 -1.59 15.79
N MET A 430 -9.48 -0.63 16.50
CA MET A 430 -9.96 0.75 16.58
C MET A 430 -8.76 1.69 16.51
N SER A 431 -8.79 2.66 15.60
CA SER A 431 -7.74 3.67 15.50
C SER A 431 -8.30 5.08 15.54
N LEU A 432 -7.56 5.97 16.18
CA LEU A 432 -7.80 7.41 16.16
C LEU A 432 -6.54 8.08 15.61
N THR A 433 -6.69 8.84 14.54
CA THR A 433 -5.61 9.59 13.91
C THR A 433 -5.92 11.07 13.97
N TYR A 434 -5.01 11.85 14.55
CA TYR A 434 -5.01 13.31 14.54
C TYR A 434 -3.92 13.79 13.60
N ARG A 435 -4.27 14.61 12.60
CA ARG A 435 -3.32 15.12 11.60
C ARG A 435 -3.61 16.58 11.26
N PHE A 436 -2.55 17.41 11.25
CA PHE A 436 -2.64 18.80 10.86
C PHE A 436 -1.33 19.31 10.27
N LYS A 437 -1.43 20.37 9.48
CA LYS A 437 -0.28 21.17 9.03
C LYS A 437 -0.38 22.57 9.62
N VAL A 438 0.74 23.16 9.99
CA VAL A 438 0.83 24.54 10.42
C VAL A 438 1.71 25.30 9.46
N GLY A 439 1.17 26.36 8.86
CA GLY A 439 1.89 27.20 7.91
C GLY A 439 1.38 28.63 7.94
N HIS A 440 2.11 29.55 7.30
CA HIS A 440 1.71 30.95 7.21
C HIS A 440 0.39 31.10 6.44
N LYS A 441 -0.48 32.05 6.87
CA LYS A 441 -1.70 32.39 6.12
C LYS A 441 -1.37 32.76 4.68
N GLY A 442 -1.89 32.05 3.70
CA GLY A 442 -1.65 32.25 2.26
C GLY A 442 -0.66 31.27 1.62
N THR A 443 0.00 30.38 2.37
CA THR A 443 0.80 29.27 1.84
C THR A 443 -0.01 27.96 1.72
N ALA A 444 -1.34 28.05 1.86
CA ALA A 444 -2.23 26.91 1.67
C ALA A 444 -2.17 26.45 0.21
N SER A 445 -1.83 25.17 0.03
CA SER A 445 -1.78 24.43 -1.22
C SER A 445 -0.61 24.71 -2.16
N ALA A 446 0.47 23.99 -1.94
CA ALA A 446 1.13 23.33 -3.06
C ALA A 446 0.98 21.82 -2.87
N PRO A 447 0.80 21.07 -3.95
CA PRO A 447 0.37 19.67 -4.00
C PRO A 447 1.26 18.72 -3.26
#